data_3888b3f252b945fe2f39966b663c9c5a
#
_entry.id   3888b3f252b945fe2f39966b663c9c5a
#
_cell.length_a   1.000
_cell.length_b   1.000
_cell.length_c   1.000
_cell.angle_alpha   90.00
_cell.angle_beta   90.00
_cell.angle_gamma   90.00
#
_symmetry.space_group_name_H-M   'P 1'
#
loop_
_entity.id
_entity.type
_entity.pdbx_description
1 polymer ?
#
loop_
_entity_poly.entity_id
_entity_poly.type
_entity_poly.pdbx_seq_one_letter_code
_entity_poly.pdbx_strand_id
1 'polypeptide(L)'
;MFEKFTSEKDGQIDFYNQFLPRINPDITIDEIIANNNDGVLNGNLIEFKLSIKDLHEVLFQCVKYLSALRVKGTPVPANILIVDLNAAQAYLYKSVNYLEAIEKIYNGGASKNNSGFIGGEPKQIFNYSTAKETENVISILKENNFTKIHIDENCIVGWAEAFYKIKPTARKEDFLGDEKGKHKTIGEIRNPTVFKDYIFT
;
A
#
# COMPACT_ATOMS: atom_id res chain seq x y z
N MET A 1 21.97 -9.11 23.33
CA MET A 1 20.74 -8.44 23.85
C MET A 1 20.49 -7.30 22.89
N PHE A 2 19.42 -7.37 22.11
CA PHE A 2 19.09 -6.26 21.21
C PHE A 2 18.76 -5.03 22.06
N GLU A 3 19.40 -3.91 21.79
CA GLU A 3 18.99 -2.64 22.40
C GLU A 3 17.58 -2.31 21.91
N LYS A 4 16.72 -1.95 22.86
CA LYS A 4 15.37 -1.52 22.51
C LYS A 4 15.43 -0.11 21.95
N PHE A 5 14.86 0.08 20.78
CA PHE A 5 14.71 1.39 20.19
C PHE A 5 13.74 2.24 21.01
N THR A 6 14.01 3.51 21.09
CA THR A 6 13.15 4.53 21.71
C THR A 6 12.39 5.36 20.67
N SER A 7 12.84 5.32 19.43
CA SER A 7 12.25 6.01 18.28
C SER A 7 11.99 5.00 17.16
N GLU A 8 10.82 5.07 16.55
CA GLU A 8 10.46 4.26 15.38
C GLU A 8 11.40 4.55 14.20
N LYS A 9 11.78 5.82 14.03
CA LYS A 9 12.71 6.25 12.99
C LYS A 9 14.09 5.61 13.13
N ASP A 10 14.62 5.53 14.33
CA ASP A 10 15.94 4.93 14.57
C ASP A 10 15.90 3.41 14.27
N GLY A 11 14.83 2.74 14.70
CA GLY A 11 14.64 1.32 14.41
C GLY A 11 14.42 1.04 12.91
N GLN A 12 13.72 1.92 12.21
CA GLN A 12 13.54 1.85 10.77
C GLN A 12 14.88 2.01 10.03
N ILE A 13 15.70 2.98 10.43
CA ILE A 13 17.03 3.20 9.86
C ILE A 13 17.92 1.96 10.10
N ASP A 14 17.90 1.41 11.32
CA ASP A 14 18.67 0.21 11.65
C ASP A 14 18.22 -0.98 10.80
N PHE A 15 16.93 -1.21 10.66
CA PHE A 15 16.39 -2.25 9.80
C PHE A 15 16.86 -2.09 8.35
N TYR A 16 16.74 -0.91 7.77
CA TYR A 16 17.20 -0.68 6.39
C TYR A 16 18.72 -0.82 6.25
N ASN A 17 19.50 -0.36 7.21
CA ASN A 17 20.97 -0.55 7.19
C ASN A 17 21.33 -2.05 7.21
N GLN A 18 20.58 -2.86 7.93
CA GLN A 18 20.82 -4.31 7.99
C GLN A 18 20.42 -5.03 6.69
N PHE A 19 19.30 -4.64 6.09
CA PHE A 19 18.71 -5.41 4.99
C PHE A 19 19.02 -4.84 3.61
N LEU A 20 19.01 -3.52 3.45
CA LEU A 20 19.06 -2.86 2.14
C LEU A 20 20.31 -3.18 1.33
N PRO A 21 21.54 -3.18 1.88
CA PRO A 21 22.74 -3.52 1.12
C PRO A 21 22.74 -4.93 0.52
N ARG A 22 21.92 -5.81 1.10
CA ARG A 22 21.77 -7.19 0.65
C ARG A 22 20.63 -7.38 -0.35
N ILE A 23 19.72 -6.41 -0.43
CA ILE A 23 18.56 -6.42 -1.34
C ILE A 23 18.91 -5.65 -2.62
N ASN A 24 19.30 -4.42 -2.48
CA ASN A 24 19.72 -3.54 -3.57
C ASN A 24 20.76 -2.52 -3.04
N PRO A 25 22.05 -2.70 -3.33
CA PRO A 25 23.11 -1.83 -2.84
C PRO A 25 23.05 -0.41 -3.44
N ASP A 26 22.34 -0.22 -4.53
CA ASP A 26 22.28 1.05 -5.25
C ASP A 26 21.18 1.99 -4.73
N ILE A 27 20.27 1.48 -3.88
CA ILE A 27 19.19 2.28 -3.28
C ILE A 27 19.63 2.80 -1.91
N THR A 28 19.42 4.08 -1.68
CA THR A 28 19.66 4.71 -0.39
C THR A 28 18.43 4.71 0.48
N ILE A 29 18.60 4.79 1.80
CA ILE A 29 17.50 4.92 2.77
C ILE A 29 16.67 6.16 2.48
N ASP A 30 17.31 7.27 2.12
CA ASP A 30 16.65 8.55 1.84
C ASP A 30 15.69 8.44 0.63
N GLU A 31 16.02 7.65 -0.38
CA GLU A 31 15.15 7.39 -1.53
C GLU A 31 13.91 6.61 -1.15
N ILE A 32 14.00 5.69 -0.18
CA ILE A 32 12.84 4.93 0.30
C ILE A 32 11.95 5.80 1.18
N ILE A 33 12.54 6.57 2.10
CA ILE A 33 11.81 7.44 3.04
C ILE A 33 11.23 8.67 2.34
N ALA A 34 11.88 9.20 1.31
CA ALA A 34 11.43 10.40 0.59
C ALA A 34 10.06 10.24 -0.10
N ASN A 35 9.61 9.01 -0.33
CA ASN A 35 8.33 8.72 -0.93
C ASN A 35 7.13 8.66 0.04
N ASN A 36 7.27 9.21 1.24
CA ASN A 36 6.20 9.46 2.23
C ASN A 36 5.43 8.23 2.74
N ASN A 37 5.99 7.06 2.66
CA ASN A 37 5.45 5.87 3.29
C ASN A 37 6.54 5.25 4.15
N ASP A 38 6.19 4.46 5.13
CA ASP A 38 7.15 3.64 5.85
C ASP A 38 7.92 2.70 4.92
N GLY A 39 7.49 2.60 3.70
CA GLY A 39 8.22 2.11 2.55
C GLY A 39 7.42 1.14 1.69
N VAL A 40 7.49 1.36 0.37
CA VAL A 40 7.19 0.33 -0.61
C VAL A 40 8.49 -0.07 -1.27
N LEU A 41 8.93 -1.29 -1.01
CA LEU A 41 10.16 -1.83 -1.56
C LEU A 41 9.87 -3.14 -2.29
N ASN A 42 10.15 -3.18 -3.60
CA ASN A 42 10.03 -4.38 -4.43
C ASN A 42 8.67 -5.10 -4.29
N GLY A 43 7.56 -4.35 -4.30
CA GLY A 43 6.22 -4.96 -4.18
C GLY A 43 5.87 -5.42 -2.76
N ASN A 44 6.58 -4.92 -1.76
CA ASN A 44 6.28 -5.09 -0.35
C ASN A 44 5.94 -3.73 0.25
N LEU A 45 4.76 -3.60 0.84
CA LEU A 45 4.44 -2.50 1.75
C LEU A 45 5.02 -2.85 3.11
N ILE A 46 5.89 -2.00 3.64
CA ILE A 46 6.51 -2.20 4.95
C ILE A 46 5.93 -1.17 5.90
N GLU A 47 5.49 -1.62 7.05
CA GLU A 47 5.01 -0.78 8.15
C GLU A 47 5.79 -1.11 9.41
N PHE A 48 6.39 -0.09 10.02
CA PHE A 48 7.18 -0.22 11.23
C PHE A 48 6.40 0.21 12.45
N LYS A 49 6.61 -0.50 13.55
CA LYS A 49 6.15 -0.12 14.90
C LYS A 49 7.24 -0.41 15.91
N LEU A 50 7.42 0.47 16.87
CA LEU A 50 8.33 0.21 18.00
C LEU A 50 7.95 -1.04 18.75
N SER A 51 6.66 -1.21 19.01
CA SER A 51 6.07 -2.40 19.62
C SER A 51 4.61 -2.49 19.22
N ILE A 52 4.19 -3.67 18.78
CA ILE A 52 2.84 -3.93 18.31
C ILE A 52 1.99 -4.38 19.49
N LYS A 53 0.93 -3.61 19.80
CA LYS A 53 -0.06 -3.97 20.80
C LYS A 53 -1.28 -4.65 20.18
N ASP A 54 -1.66 -4.21 19.00
CA ASP A 54 -2.78 -4.74 18.23
C ASP A 54 -2.36 -4.85 16.76
N LEU A 55 -2.09 -6.09 16.36
CA LEU A 55 -1.66 -6.39 15.00
C LEU A 55 -2.78 -6.14 13.97
N HIS A 56 -4.03 -6.32 14.38
CA HIS A 56 -5.19 -6.07 13.53
C HIS A 56 -5.33 -4.58 13.19
N GLU A 57 -5.10 -3.69 14.16
CA GLU A 57 -5.13 -2.25 13.93
C GLU A 57 -4.04 -1.81 12.94
N VAL A 58 -2.82 -2.34 13.10
CA VAL A 58 -1.71 -2.03 12.20
C VAL A 58 -1.97 -2.58 10.80
N LEU A 59 -2.50 -3.79 10.69
CA LEU A 59 -2.89 -4.36 9.40
C LEU A 59 -3.97 -3.52 8.70
N PHE A 60 -4.96 -3.05 9.44
CA PHE A 60 -5.97 -2.15 8.88
C PHE A 60 -5.37 -0.84 8.37
N GLN A 61 -4.38 -0.28 9.07
CA GLN A 61 -3.63 0.88 8.60
C GLN A 61 -2.92 0.58 7.26
N CYS A 62 -2.28 -0.58 7.14
CA CYS A 62 -1.67 -1.01 5.89
C CYS A 62 -2.70 -1.12 4.74
N VAL A 63 -3.85 -1.72 5.00
CA VAL A 63 -4.94 -1.83 4.00
C VAL A 63 -5.42 -0.46 3.52
N LYS A 64 -5.49 0.53 4.40
CA LYS A 64 -5.78 1.93 4.01
C LYS A 64 -4.70 2.50 3.09
N TYR A 65 -3.42 2.22 3.35
CA TYR A 65 -2.34 2.63 2.46
C TYR A 65 -2.44 1.97 1.08
N LEU A 66 -2.77 0.67 1.03
CA LEU A 66 -3.00 -0.03 -0.24
C LEU A 66 -4.17 0.58 -1.02
N SER A 67 -5.26 0.94 -0.33
CA SER A 67 -6.38 1.65 -0.94
C SER A 67 -5.95 3.00 -1.52
N ALA A 68 -5.13 3.77 -0.77
CA ALA A 68 -4.61 5.05 -1.24
C ALA A 68 -3.68 4.91 -2.45
N LEU A 69 -2.83 3.88 -2.49
CA LEU A 69 -1.99 3.57 -3.65
C LEU A 69 -2.84 3.25 -4.88
N ARG A 70 -3.87 2.41 -4.70
CA ARG A 70 -4.80 2.07 -5.77
C ARG A 70 -5.50 3.29 -6.35
N VAL A 71 -6.02 4.16 -5.50
CA VAL A 71 -6.66 5.42 -5.91
C VAL A 71 -5.73 6.29 -6.76
N LYS A 72 -4.45 6.31 -6.43
CA LYS A 72 -3.43 7.06 -7.16
C LYS A 72 -3.00 6.39 -8.47
N GLY A 73 -3.53 5.21 -8.79
CA GLY A 73 -3.09 4.42 -9.95
C GLY A 73 -1.69 3.81 -9.78
N THR A 74 -1.17 3.79 -8.56
CA THR A 74 0.10 3.15 -8.25
C THR A 74 -0.12 1.64 -8.08
N PRO A 75 0.77 0.79 -8.62
CA PRO A 75 0.67 -0.65 -8.42
C PRO A 75 0.59 -1.02 -6.94
N VAL A 76 -0.34 -1.92 -6.61
CA VAL A 76 -0.52 -2.37 -5.23
C VAL A 76 0.49 -3.46 -4.91
N PRO A 77 1.33 -3.27 -3.89
CA PRO A 77 2.26 -4.27 -3.42
C PRO A 77 1.58 -5.62 -3.14
N ALA A 78 2.20 -6.72 -3.53
CA ALA A 78 1.66 -8.05 -3.31
C ALA A 78 1.73 -8.50 -1.85
N ASN A 79 2.66 -7.94 -1.11
CA ASN A 79 2.90 -8.27 0.29
C ASN A 79 2.72 -7.05 1.19
N ILE A 80 2.28 -7.33 2.42
CA ILE A 80 2.32 -6.41 3.56
C ILE A 80 3.28 -7.04 4.57
N LEU A 81 4.30 -6.31 4.97
CA LEU A 81 5.25 -6.72 5.99
C LEU A 81 5.16 -5.75 7.16
N ILE A 82 4.60 -6.20 8.26
CA ILE A 82 4.51 -5.42 9.49
C ILE A 82 5.69 -5.80 10.38
N VAL A 83 6.46 -4.82 10.82
CA VAL A 83 7.70 -5.04 11.58
C VAL A 83 7.56 -4.49 13.00
N ASP A 84 7.70 -5.37 13.98
CA ASP A 84 7.89 -5.02 15.40
C ASP A 84 9.38 -4.90 15.68
N LEU A 85 9.84 -3.67 15.80
CA LEU A 85 11.26 -3.34 15.92
C LEU A 85 11.86 -3.87 17.24
N ASN A 86 11.16 -3.70 18.34
CA ASN A 86 11.66 -4.09 19.66
C ASN A 86 11.52 -5.60 19.94
N ALA A 87 10.62 -6.28 19.23
CA ALA A 87 10.50 -7.73 19.27
C ALA A 87 11.40 -8.44 18.25
N ALA A 88 11.98 -7.70 17.29
CA ALA A 88 12.66 -8.22 16.10
C ALA A 88 11.80 -9.24 15.34
N GLN A 89 10.53 -8.94 15.19
CA GLN A 89 9.57 -9.79 14.49
C GLN A 89 9.01 -9.10 13.27
N ALA A 90 8.78 -9.86 12.21
CA ALA A 90 8.13 -9.40 11.01
C ALA A 90 6.96 -10.33 10.66
N TYR A 91 5.80 -9.74 10.35
CA TYR A 91 4.55 -10.41 10.08
C TYR A 91 4.18 -10.21 8.61
N LEU A 92 4.16 -11.31 7.85
CA LEU A 92 3.86 -11.30 6.43
C LEU A 92 2.38 -11.56 6.17
N TYR A 93 1.76 -10.66 5.43
CA TYR A 93 0.42 -10.83 4.85
C TYR A 93 0.46 -10.73 3.33
N LYS A 94 -0.53 -11.31 2.66
CA LYS A 94 -0.71 -11.19 1.22
C LYS A 94 -1.82 -10.20 0.91
N SER A 95 -1.53 -9.17 0.12
CA SER A 95 -2.51 -8.11 -0.21
C SER A 95 -3.73 -8.65 -0.95
N VAL A 96 -3.58 -9.74 -1.70
CA VAL A 96 -4.69 -10.40 -2.39
C VAL A 96 -5.83 -10.84 -1.46
N ASN A 97 -5.52 -11.11 -0.19
CA ASN A 97 -6.53 -11.50 0.80
C ASN A 97 -7.41 -10.32 1.26
N TYR A 98 -7.02 -9.10 0.91
CA TYR A 98 -7.65 -7.86 1.38
C TYR A 98 -8.22 -7.00 0.25
N LEU A 99 -8.33 -7.54 -0.97
CA LEU A 99 -8.80 -6.76 -2.13
C LEU A 99 -10.19 -6.18 -1.89
N GLU A 100 -11.12 -6.96 -1.33
CA GLU A 100 -12.46 -6.48 -1.00
C GLU A 100 -12.42 -5.35 0.04
N ALA A 101 -11.56 -5.45 1.04
CA ALA A 101 -11.40 -4.41 2.06
C ALA A 101 -10.74 -3.15 1.48
N ILE A 102 -9.78 -3.29 0.58
CA ILE A 102 -9.16 -2.18 -0.15
C ILE A 102 -10.21 -1.43 -0.96
N GLU A 103 -11.08 -2.14 -1.69
CA GLU A 103 -12.20 -1.58 -2.43
C GLU A 103 -13.19 -0.85 -1.52
N LYS A 104 -13.61 -1.53 -0.46
CA LYS A 104 -14.61 -1.02 0.48
C LYS A 104 -14.14 0.25 1.19
N ILE A 105 -12.89 0.29 1.61
CA ILE A 105 -12.29 1.47 2.26
C ILE A 105 -12.22 2.64 1.29
N TYR A 106 -11.84 2.38 0.05
CA TYR A 106 -11.82 3.39 -0.99
C TYR A 106 -13.20 3.95 -1.29
N ASN A 107 -14.19 3.09 -1.53
CA ASN A 107 -15.56 3.49 -1.87
C ASN A 107 -16.28 4.19 -0.72
N GLY A 108 -15.95 3.86 0.51
CA GLY A 108 -16.52 4.47 1.72
C GLY A 108 -15.85 5.76 2.16
N GLY A 109 -14.82 6.23 1.43
CA GLY A 109 -13.90 7.21 1.94
C GLY A 109 -13.03 6.60 3.06
N ALA A 110 -11.86 7.19 3.33
CA ALA A 110 -10.97 6.69 4.37
C ALA A 110 -11.62 6.81 5.76
N SER A 111 -12.51 5.88 6.08
CA SER A 111 -13.12 5.78 7.40
C SER A 111 -12.02 5.67 8.44
N LYS A 112 -12.06 6.52 9.45
CA LYS A 112 -11.20 6.39 10.63
C LYS A 112 -11.55 5.14 11.45
N ASN A 113 -12.66 4.52 11.11
CA ASN A 113 -13.27 3.43 11.84
C ASN A 113 -13.00 2.12 11.09
N ASN A 114 -12.40 1.15 11.77
CA ASN A 114 -12.12 -0.19 11.26
C ASN A 114 -13.34 -1.13 11.33
N SER A 115 -14.53 -0.58 11.54
CA SER A 115 -15.77 -1.34 11.69
C SER A 115 -16.00 -2.27 10.49
N GLY A 116 -16.05 -3.56 10.77
CA GLY A 116 -16.27 -4.60 9.78
C GLY A 116 -15.03 -5.05 8.99
N PHE A 117 -13.83 -4.55 9.32
CA PHE A 117 -12.60 -5.11 8.78
C PHE A 117 -12.26 -6.42 9.50
N ILE A 118 -11.93 -7.45 8.73
CA ILE A 118 -11.47 -8.75 9.24
C ILE A 118 -10.04 -8.94 8.78
N GLY A 119 -9.09 -8.87 9.73
CA GLY A 119 -7.66 -8.92 9.42
C GLY A 119 -7.13 -10.32 9.14
N GLY A 120 -7.55 -11.30 9.92
CA GLY A 120 -7.01 -12.66 9.85
C GLY A 120 -5.59 -12.78 10.40
N GLU A 121 -5.05 -13.98 10.29
CA GLU A 121 -3.70 -14.31 10.78
C GLU A 121 -2.64 -14.01 9.71
N PRO A 122 -1.40 -13.68 10.11
CA PRO A 122 -0.30 -13.53 9.18
C PRO A 122 -0.01 -14.87 8.48
N LYS A 123 0.35 -14.79 7.20
CA LYS A 123 0.78 -15.98 6.44
C LYS A 123 2.03 -16.61 7.05
N GLN A 124 2.91 -15.77 7.59
CA GLN A 124 4.16 -16.18 8.21
C GLN A 124 4.66 -15.12 9.20
N ILE A 125 5.32 -15.59 10.25
CA ILE A 125 5.97 -14.74 11.25
C ILE A 125 7.45 -15.09 11.23
N PHE A 126 8.31 -14.07 11.17
CA PHE A 126 9.75 -14.21 11.17
C PHE A 126 10.32 -13.58 12.43
N ASN A 127 11.26 -14.26 13.07
CA ASN A 127 12.12 -13.67 14.10
C ASN A 127 13.47 -13.34 13.45
N TYR A 128 13.61 -12.11 12.93
CA TYR A 128 14.81 -11.71 12.20
C TYR A 128 16.03 -11.41 13.10
N SER A 129 15.94 -11.70 14.39
CA SER A 129 17.13 -11.77 15.27
C SER A 129 17.99 -13.00 14.98
N THR A 130 17.47 -13.98 14.26
CA THR A 130 18.19 -15.20 13.86
C THR A 130 18.64 -15.12 12.41
N ALA A 131 19.85 -15.62 12.10
CA ALA A 131 20.41 -15.56 10.75
C ALA A 131 19.50 -16.24 9.70
N LYS A 132 18.90 -17.39 10.05
CA LYS A 132 18.01 -18.12 9.15
C LYS A 132 16.77 -17.30 8.76
N GLU A 133 16.12 -16.69 9.74
CA GLU A 133 14.90 -15.92 9.50
C GLU A 133 15.21 -14.58 8.83
N THR A 134 16.40 -14.02 9.07
CA THR A 134 16.90 -12.87 8.33
C THR A 134 16.99 -13.16 6.83
N GLU A 135 17.50 -14.33 6.43
CA GLU A 135 17.55 -14.73 5.02
C GLU A 135 16.14 -14.84 4.41
N ASN A 136 15.17 -15.35 5.17
CA ASN A 136 13.79 -15.44 4.72
C ASN A 136 13.19 -14.04 4.45
N VAL A 137 13.42 -13.09 5.35
CA VAL A 137 12.98 -11.69 5.17
C VAL A 137 13.63 -11.06 3.95
N ILE A 138 14.95 -11.25 3.77
CA ILE A 138 15.68 -10.75 2.60
C ILE A 138 15.11 -11.33 1.31
N SER A 139 14.82 -12.63 1.28
CA SER A 139 14.22 -13.29 0.11
C SER A 139 12.90 -12.63 -0.29
N ILE A 140 12.03 -12.34 0.67
CA ILE A 140 10.75 -11.64 0.43
C ILE A 140 10.99 -10.23 -0.10
N LEU A 141 11.90 -9.49 0.50
CA LEU A 141 12.18 -8.11 0.12
C LEU A 141 12.89 -7.98 -1.24
N LYS A 142 13.48 -9.06 -1.76
CA LYS A 142 14.04 -9.13 -3.11
C LYS A 142 12.99 -9.38 -4.19
N GLU A 143 11.87 -9.98 -3.85
CA GLU A 143 10.80 -10.26 -4.80
C GLU A 143 10.17 -8.95 -5.27
N ASN A 144 10.12 -8.75 -6.61
CA ASN A 144 9.46 -7.60 -7.20
C ASN A 144 8.07 -8.02 -7.70
N ASN A 145 7.11 -8.06 -6.78
CA ASN A 145 5.76 -8.53 -7.04
C ASN A 145 4.70 -7.48 -6.69
N PHE A 146 3.73 -7.36 -7.58
CA PHE A 146 2.56 -6.52 -7.38
C PHE A 146 1.29 -7.33 -7.57
N THR A 147 0.26 -6.99 -6.80
CA THR A 147 -1.05 -7.60 -6.93
C THR A 147 -1.75 -7.09 -8.19
N LYS A 148 -2.24 -8.00 -9.01
CA LYS A 148 -3.13 -7.64 -10.11
C LYS A 148 -4.47 -7.22 -9.54
N ILE A 149 -4.84 -5.98 -9.76
CA ILE A 149 -6.14 -5.45 -9.37
C ILE A 149 -6.97 -5.28 -10.63
N HIS A 150 -8.23 -5.71 -10.55
CA HIS A 150 -9.20 -5.43 -11.61
C HIS A 150 -9.46 -3.92 -11.66
N ILE A 151 -9.31 -3.34 -12.84
CA ILE A 151 -9.64 -1.94 -13.06
C ILE A 151 -11.11 -1.85 -13.38
N ASP A 152 -11.87 -1.20 -12.52
CA ASP A 152 -13.30 -0.97 -12.65
C ASP A 152 -13.63 0.53 -12.59
N GLU A 153 -14.91 0.85 -12.64
CA GLU A 153 -15.40 2.22 -12.58
C GLU A 153 -14.98 2.97 -11.30
N ASN A 154 -14.82 2.25 -10.19
CA ASN A 154 -14.42 2.85 -8.92
C ASN A 154 -12.93 3.27 -8.95
N CYS A 155 -12.10 2.50 -9.63
CA CYS A 155 -10.71 2.88 -9.90
C CYS A 155 -10.63 4.15 -10.72
N ILE A 156 -11.47 4.26 -11.76
CA ILE A 156 -11.51 5.45 -12.64
C ILE A 156 -11.90 6.69 -11.83
N VAL A 157 -12.93 6.58 -10.99
CA VAL A 157 -13.35 7.69 -10.12
C VAL A 157 -12.21 8.12 -9.21
N GLY A 158 -11.55 7.18 -8.55
CA GLY A 158 -10.44 7.49 -7.66
C GLY A 158 -9.23 8.10 -8.38
N TRP A 159 -8.93 7.64 -9.56
CA TRP A 159 -7.89 8.27 -10.37
C TRP A 159 -8.27 9.68 -10.77
N ALA A 160 -9.51 9.91 -11.17
CA ALA A 160 -9.99 11.25 -11.47
C ALA A 160 -9.87 12.18 -10.26
N GLU A 161 -10.28 11.73 -9.07
CA GLU A 161 -10.12 12.49 -7.83
C GLU A 161 -8.65 12.80 -7.52
N ALA A 162 -7.77 11.82 -7.65
CA ALA A 162 -6.35 11.95 -7.37
C ALA A 162 -5.64 12.91 -8.35
N PHE A 163 -5.91 12.76 -9.65
CA PHE A 163 -5.25 13.56 -10.69
C PHE A 163 -5.85 14.96 -10.84
N TYR A 164 -7.15 15.09 -10.71
CA TYR A 164 -7.87 16.34 -10.95
C TYR A 164 -8.30 17.06 -9.69
N LYS A 165 -7.99 16.52 -8.51
CA LYS A 165 -8.42 17.05 -7.21
C LYS A 165 -9.94 17.28 -7.16
N ILE A 166 -10.70 16.38 -7.76
CA ILE A 166 -12.16 16.43 -7.76
C ILE A 166 -12.63 16.05 -6.36
N LYS A 167 -13.60 16.80 -5.85
CA LYS A 167 -14.14 16.55 -4.51
C LYS A 167 -14.79 15.17 -4.43
N PRO A 168 -14.68 14.46 -3.29
CA PRO A 168 -15.31 13.14 -3.09
C PRO A 168 -16.83 13.09 -3.29
N THR A 169 -17.47 14.25 -3.36
CA THR A 169 -18.93 14.39 -3.60
C THR A 169 -19.32 14.36 -5.07
N ALA A 170 -18.35 14.30 -6.00
CA ALA A 170 -18.64 14.14 -7.41
C ALA A 170 -19.34 12.78 -7.64
N ARG A 171 -20.42 12.80 -8.41
CA ARG A 171 -21.18 11.59 -8.70
C ARG A 171 -20.54 10.80 -9.83
N LYS A 172 -20.81 9.50 -9.85
CA LYS A 172 -20.32 8.59 -10.89
C LYS A 172 -20.67 9.08 -12.30
N GLU A 173 -21.88 9.61 -12.47
CA GLU A 173 -22.38 10.15 -13.73
C GLU A 173 -21.59 11.35 -14.22
N ASP A 174 -21.00 12.12 -13.30
CA ASP A 174 -20.16 13.28 -13.65
C ASP A 174 -18.87 12.85 -14.37
N PHE A 175 -18.49 11.59 -14.23
CA PHE A 175 -17.29 10.99 -14.81
C PHE A 175 -17.57 10.10 -16.01
N LEU A 176 -18.69 9.42 -16.06
CA LEU A 176 -18.99 8.45 -17.11
C LEU A 176 -19.62 9.09 -18.37
N GLY A 177 -19.92 10.39 -18.32
CA GLY A 177 -20.65 11.07 -19.38
C GLY A 177 -22.12 10.71 -19.42
N ASP A 178 -22.86 11.37 -20.30
CA ASP A 178 -24.23 11.04 -20.55
C ASP A 178 -24.36 9.74 -21.39
N GLU A 179 -25.53 9.13 -21.38
CA GLU A 179 -25.85 7.91 -22.13
C GLU A 179 -25.64 8.06 -23.66
N LYS A 180 -25.39 9.26 -24.15
CA LYS A 180 -25.22 9.57 -25.57
C LYS A 180 -23.76 9.58 -26.02
N GLY A 181 -22.81 9.25 -25.13
CA GLY A 181 -21.40 9.06 -25.49
C GLY A 181 -20.74 10.26 -26.14
N LYS A 182 -21.19 11.47 -25.85
CA LYS A 182 -20.52 12.69 -26.35
C LYS A 182 -19.22 12.89 -25.62
N HIS A 183 -18.15 12.47 -26.28
CA HIS A 183 -16.79 12.71 -25.83
C HIS A 183 -16.46 14.20 -25.89
N LYS A 184 -16.05 14.75 -24.78
CA LYS A 184 -15.46 16.08 -24.73
C LYS A 184 -13.97 15.98 -25.07
N THR A 185 -13.41 17.06 -25.57
CA THR A 185 -12.00 17.13 -25.96
C THR A 185 -11.07 16.94 -24.74
N ILE A 186 -9.84 16.51 -24.98
CA ILE A 186 -8.80 16.31 -23.96
C ILE A 186 -8.63 17.52 -23.03
N GLY A 187 -8.86 18.75 -23.52
CA GLY A 187 -8.84 19.95 -22.67
C GLY A 187 -10.02 20.06 -21.71
N GLU A 188 -11.05 19.29 -21.91
CA GLU A 188 -12.26 19.23 -21.09
C GLU A 188 -12.35 17.95 -20.29
N ILE A 189 -11.21 17.28 -20.03
CA ILE A 189 -11.12 16.02 -19.27
C ILE A 189 -11.60 16.22 -17.82
N ARG A 190 -12.80 16.62 -17.69
CA ARG A 190 -13.66 16.41 -16.53
C ARG A 190 -14.59 15.23 -16.79
N ASN A 191 -14.45 14.56 -17.95
CA ASN A 191 -15.31 13.49 -18.38
C ASN A 191 -14.54 12.18 -18.48
N PRO A 192 -14.81 11.21 -17.60
CA PRO A 192 -14.10 9.95 -17.52
C PRO A 192 -14.32 9.01 -18.70
N THR A 193 -15.28 9.28 -19.57
CA THR A 193 -15.42 8.48 -20.79
C THR A 193 -14.17 8.63 -21.65
N VAL A 194 -13.62 9.83 -21.76
CA VAL A 194 -12.33 10.07 -22.44
C VAL A 194 -11.19 9.36 -21.70
N PHE A 195 -11.24 9.33 -20.39
CA PHE A 195 -10.23 8.64 -19.56
C PHE A 195 -10.33 7.12 -19.72
N LYS A 196 -11.55 6.59 -19.80
CA LYS A 196 -11.82 5.19 -20.06
C LYS A 196 -11.28 4.75 -21.42
N ASP A 197 -11.58 5.51 -22.46
CA ASP A 197 -11.11 5.22 -23.82
C ASP A 197 -9.58 5.36 -23.93
N TYR A 198 -8.96 6.22 -23.14
CA TYR A 198 -7.51 6.41 -23.11
C TYR A 198 -6.74 5.33 -22.32
N ILE A 199 -7.36 4.73 -21.32
CA ILE A 199 -6.73 3.70 -20.48
C ILE A 199 -6.98 2.29 -21.01
N PHE A 200 -8.07 2.09 -21.77
CA PHE A 200 -8.51 0.76 -22.19
C PHE A 200 -8.36 0.51 -23.71
N THR A 201 -7.82 1.45 -24.46
CA THR A 201 -7.34 1.24 -25.83
C THR A 201 -5.85 1.00 -25.86
#